data_23a75a139544cdadcf5ea51f3e4895a2
#
_entry.id   23a75a139544cdadcf5ea51f3e4895a2
#
_cell.length_a   1.000
_cell.length_b   1.000
_cell.length_c   1.000
_cell.angle_alpha   90.00
_cell.angle_beta   90.00
_cell.angle_gamma   90.00
#
_symmetry.space_group_name_H-M   'P 1'
#
loop_
_entity.id
_entity.type
_entity.pdbx_description
1 polymer ?
#
loop_
_entity_poly.entity_id
_entity_poly.type
_entity_poly.pdbx_seq_one_letter_code
_entity_poly.pdbx_strand_id
1 'polypeptide(L)'
;MYTLFFGTLFASFMLTIHATEQLSFSGGGAFGAVEIGILKKIRESFPVKYDRYTGISAGGLNSGFLSHFANIDEGIKEAEEMYSTIRNRNIYEILPDTGVSLLNTHPLHKTLTSIVTNMKSQPIIDTLIGAVNLNTGNLDVYTYNDNHSTEDKVLLLMSTSAIPIVFPPVKYKNYMYADGGTLSNELLDVVHSSDYLNITYITPYELMDENDSSIDSIKDMVMRTFEIVKNNYNNPFTRLNHECDKPYGEVTYYYVDSKALSGFSMLNFDNGPDLISIGYNNMKYNKYSLC
;
A
#
# COMPACT_ATOMS: atom_id res chain seq x y z
N MET A 1 24.80 30.95 63.18
CA MET A 1 23.79 31.33 62.19
C MET A 1 24.19 30.68 60.91
N TYR A 2 23.68 29.45 60.66
CA TYR A 2 23.98 28.66 59.47
C TYR A 2 22.76 28.70 58.54
N THR A 3 22.92 29.30 57.38
CA THR A 3 21.90 29.39 56.36
C THR A 3 22.05 28.16 55.43
N LEU A 4 21.11 27.21 55.52
CA LEU A 4 20.99 26.09 54.58
C LEU A 4 20.35 26.57 53.30
N PHE A 5 21.09 26.49 52.17
CA PHE A 5 20.56 26.62 50.83
C PHE A 5 19.95 25.29 50.40
N PHE A 6 18.62 25.20 50.28
CA PHE A 6 17.94 24.11 49.60
C PHE A 6 17.92 24.43 48.10
N GLY A 7 18.78 23.81 47.34
CA GLY A 7 18.72 23.79 45.88
C GLY A 7 17.68 22.77 45.45
N THR A 8 16.55 23.21 45.00
CA THR A 8 15.54 22.38 44.34
C THR A 8 16.01 22.04 42.90
N LEU A 9 16.41 20.79 42.72
CA LEU A 9 16.72 20.22 41.40
C LEU A 9 15.38 20.00 40.67
N PHE A 10 15.00 20.89 39.78
CA PHE A 10 13.91 20.64 38.80
C PHE A 10 14.45 19.69 37.72
N ALA A 11 14.19 18.40 37.87
CA ALA A 11 14.34 17.45 36.77
C ALA A 11 13.21 17.72 35.77
N SER A 12 13.50 18.44 34.69
CA SER A 12 12.63 18.54 33.55
C SER A 12 12.52 17.15 32.90
N PHE A 13 11.45 16.44 33.19
CA PHE A 13 11.06 15.30 32.38
C PHE A 13 10.61 15.87 31.01
N MET A 14 11.51 15.89 30.04
CA MET A 14 11.10 15.99 28.64
C MET A 14 10.35 14.70 28.32
N LEU A 15 9.03 14.74 28.27
CA LEU A 15 8.25 13.73 27.57
C LEU A 15 8.71 13.80 26.11
N THR A 16 9.55 12.89 25.69
CA THR A 16 9.79 12.64 24.27
C THR A 16 8.51 12.02 23.73
N ILE A 17 7.72 12.83 23.01
CA ILE A 17 6.61 12.32 22.20
C ILE A 17 7.28 11.42 21.15
N HIS A 18 7.05 10.12 21.27
CA HIS A 18 7.52 9.17 20.28
C HIS A 18 6.55 9.26 19.09
N ALA A 19 7.04 9.69 17.94
CA ALA A 19 6.26 9.64 16.71
C ALA A 19 6.30 8.21 16.15
N THR A 20 5.15 7.68 15.75
CA THR A 20 5.08 6.42 14.99
C THR A 20 5.32 6.71 13.52
N GLU A 21 6.32 6.08 12.93
CA GLU A 21 6.64 6.21 11.51
C GLU A 21 5.93 5.12 10.71
N GLN A 22 4.93 5.51 9.91
CA GLN A 22 4.15 4.60 9.09
C GLN A 22 4.48 4.75 7.61
N LEU A 23 4.70 3.63 6.93
CA LEU A 23 4.81 3.54 5.48
C LEU A 23 3.52 2.95 4.92
N SER A 24 2.80 3.73 4.13
CA SER A 24 1.54 3.35 3.51
C SER A 24 1.65 3.28 2.00
N PHE A 25 1.17 2.19 1.41
CA PHE A 25 1.10 2.02 -0.04
C PHE A 25 -0.35 1.94 -0.51
N SER A 26 -0.62 2.54 -1.66
CA SER A 26 -1.95 2.51 -2.28
C SER A 26 -2.17 1.26 -3.14
N GLY A 27 -3.38 1.09 -3.66
CA GLY A 27 -3.63 0.14 -4.74
C GLY A 27 -3.26 0.73 -6.11
N GLY A 28 -2.87 -0.13 -7.05
CA GLY A 28 -2.48 0.30 -8.39
C GLY A 28 -2.17 -0.82 -9.38
N GLY A 29 -2.42 -2.08 -9.05
CA GLY A 29 -2.11 -3.21 -9.91
C GLY A 29 -0.61 -3.28 -10.27
N ALA A 30 -0.27 -3.33 -11.56
CA ALA A 30 1.13 -3.35 -12.02
C ALA A 30 1.92 -2.10 -11.60
N PHE A 31 1.24 -0.99 -11.30
CA PHE A 31 1.88 0.24 -10.83
C PHE A 31 2.42 0.13 -9.38
N GLY A 32 2.21 -0.98 -8.69
CA GLY A 32 2.97 -1.30 -7.47
C GLY A 32 4.48 -1.26 -7.68
N ALA A 33 4.96 -1.49 -8.92
CA ALA A 33 6.36 -1.31 -9.29
C ALA A 33 6.81 0.18 -9.23
N VAL A 34 5.92 1.11 -9.56
CA VAL A 34 6.16 2.57 -9.42
C VAL A 34 6.39 2.93 -7.96
N GLU A 35 5.59 2.35 -7.05
CA GLU A 35 5.71 2.58 -5.61
C GLU A 35 7.07 2.15 -5.06
N ILE A 36 7.61 1.02 -5.55
CA ILE A 36 8.98 0.57 -5.18
C ILE A 36 10.03 1.55 -5.70
N GLY A 37 9.87 2.08 -6.92
CA GLY A 37 10.75 3.11 -7.47
C GLY A 37 10.74 4.41 -6.65
N ILE A 38 9.54 4.85 -6.24
CA ILE A 38 9.37 6.02 -5.35
C ILE A 38 10.02 5.74 -3.99
N LEU A 39 9.76 4.59 -3.37
CA LEU A 39 10.33 4.22 -2.07
C LEU A 39 11.86 4.21 -2.12
N LYS A 40 12.46 3.65 -3.17
CA LYS A 40 13.90 3.68 -3.40
C LYS A 40 14.43 5.12 -3.39
N LYS A 41 13.78 6.03 -4.11
CA LYS A 41 14.16 7.44 -4.16
C LYS A 41 14.05 8.14 -2.82
N ILE A 42 12.98 7.84 -2.06
CA ILE A 42 12.79 8.35 -0.69
C ILE A 42 13.95 7.90 0.20
N ARG A 43 14.28 6.61 0.18
CA ARG A 43 15.32 6.02 1.03
C ARG A 43 16.70 6.61 0.78
N GLU A 44 17.06 6.89 -0.47
CA GLU A 44 18.31 7.56 -0.83
C GLU A 44 18.38 9.02 -0.31
N SER A 45 17.22 9.70 -0.24
CA SER A 45 17.13 11.10 0.17
C SER A 45 16.90 11.28 1.67
N PHE A 46 16.10 10.38 2.27
CA PHE A 46 15.59 10.47 3.64
C PHE A 46 15.56 9.06 4.28
N PRO A 47 16.62 8.62 4.96
CA PRO A 47 16.68 7.28 5.55
C PRO A 47 15.84 7.17 6.84
N VAL A 48 14.50 7.14 6.71
CA VAL A 48 13.57 6.94 7.81
C VAL A 48 13.45 5.45 8.15
N LYS A 49 13.39 5.11 9.44
CA LYS A 49 13.01 3.77 9.90
C LYS A 49 11.51 3.77 10.17
N TYR A 50 10.79 2.86 9.56
CA TYR A 50 9.36 2.73 9.74
C TYR A 50 9.03 1.67 10.81
N ASP A 51 8.04 1.97 11.66
CA ASP A 51 7.54 1.08 12.71
C ASP A 51 6.39 0.19 12.19
N ARG A 52 5.67 0.68 11.15
CA ARG A 52 4.51 0.01 10.57
C ARG A 52 4.45 0.15 9.06
N TYR A 53 3.96 -0.90 8.40
CA TYR A 53 3.58 -0.86 7.00
C TYR A 53 2.07 -1.04 6.85
N THR A 54 1.45 -0.33 5.92
CA THR A 54 0.04 -0.52 5.57
C THR A 54 -0.14 -0.54 4.06
N GLY A 55 -1.13 -1.28 3.57
CA GLY A 55 -1.36 -1.31 2.13
C GLY A 55 -2.67 -1.93 1.70
N ILE A 56 -3.08 -1.53 0.51
CA ILE A 56 -4.27 -2.01 -0.21
C ILE A 56 -3.82 -2.53 -1.57
N SER A 57 -4.41 -3.64 -2.05
CA SER A 57 -4.16 -4.16 -3.41
C SER A 57 -2.65 -4.39 -3.67
N ALA A 58 -2.10 -3.82 -4.73
CA ALA A 58 -0.65 -3.85 -4.99
C ALA A 58 0.18 -3.33 -3.81
N GLY A 59 -0.28 -2.27 -3.13
CA GLY A 59 0.37 -1.77 -1.92
C GLY A 59 0.31 -2.74 -0.76
N GLY A 60 -0.76 -3.55 -0.65
CA GLY A 60 -0.84 -4.66 0.32
C GLY A 60 0.19 -5.74 0.01
N LEU A 61 0.41 -6.05 -1.29
CA LEU A 61 1.46 -6.99 -1.72
C LEU A 61 2.85 -6.44 -1.39
N ASN A 62 3.12 -5.16 -1.67
CA ASN A 62 4.39 -4.50 -1.35
C ASN A 62 4.65 -4.46 0.16
N SER A 63 3.66 -4.07 0.96
CA SER A 63 3.75 -4.03 2.43
C SER A 63 4.04 -5.41 3.01
N GLY A 64 3.29 -6.43 2.58
CA GLY A 64 3.48 -7.82 3.00
C GLY A 64 4.87 -8.34 2.64
N PHE A 65 5.34 -8.07 1.40
CA PHE A 65 6.68 -8.48 0.95
C PHE A 65 7.78 -7.80 1.76
N LEU A 66 7.74 -6.47 1.88
CA LEU A 66 8.77 -5.68 2.57
C LEU A 66 8.84 -5.99 4.08
N SER A 67 7.74 -6.43 4.69
CA SER A 67 7.69 -6.76 6.13
C SER A 67 8.63 -7.89 6.55
N HIS A 68 9.08 -8.71 5.61
CA HIS A 68 10.01 -9.81 5.84
C HIS A 68 11.48 -9.36 5.95
N PHE A 69 11.81 -8.10 5.73
CA PHE A 69 13.17 -7.60 5.71
C PHE A 69 13.46 -6.68 6.91
N ALA A 70 14.50 -7.03 7.70
CA ALA A 70 14.99 -6.17 8.78
C ALA A 70 15.61 -4.88 8.23
N ASN A 71 16.19 -4.94 7.06
CA ASN A 71 16.71 -3.81 6.31
C ASN A 71 15.79 -3.56 5.09
N ILE A 72 15.05 -2.46 5.12
CA ILE A 72 14.13 -2.10 4.03
C ILE A 72 14.87 -1.90 2.70
N ASP A 73 16.13 -1.46 2.71
CA ASP A 73 16.90 -1.24 1.49
C ASP A 73 17.26 -2.58 0.80
N GLU A 74 17.45 -3.66 1.58
CA GLU A 74 17.54 -5.01 1.05
C GLU A 74 16.18 -5.45 0.46
N GLY A 75 15.08 -5.20 1.17
CA GLY A 75 13.73 -5.47 0.70
C GLY A 75 13.39 -4.77 -0.61
N ILE A 76 13.79 -3.51 -0.77
CA ILE A 76 13.62 -2.75 -2.03
C ILE A 76 14.38 -3.42 -3.17
N LYS A 77 15.63 -3.81 -2.96
CA LYS A 77 16.43 -4.49 -3.98
C LYS A 77 15.80 -5.81 -4.42
N GLU A 78 15.35 -6.63 -3.48
CA GLU A 78 14.66 -7.88 -3.79
C GLU A 78 13.31 -7.64 -4.50
N ALA A 79 12.57 -6.57 -4.15
CA ALA A 79 11.36 -6.15 -4.84
C ALA A 79 11.65 -5.72 -6.29
N GLU A 80 12.72 -4.96 -6.55
CA GLU A 80 13.15 -4.60 -7.90
C GLU A 80 13.44 -5.85 -8.74
N GLU A 81 14.13 -6.84 -8.17
CA GLU A 81 14.41 -8.11 -8.85
C GLU A 81 13.12 -8.89 -9.12
N MET A 82 12.22 -8.98 -8.15
CA MET A 82 10.92 -9.62 -8.30
C MET A 82 10.11 -8.96 -9.44
N TYR A 83 9.95 -7.64 -9.45
CA TYR A 83 9.22 -6.93 -10.50
C TYR A 83 9.91 -7.03 -11.88
N SER A 84 11.23 -7.23 -11.93
CA SER A 84 11.95 -7.46 -13.18
C SER A 84 11.60 -8.80 -13.83
N THR A 85 11.14 -9.78 -13.07
CA THR A 85 10.85 -11.15 -13.52
C THR A 85 9.36 -11.47 -13.64
N ILE A 86 8.50 -10.79 -12.88
CA ILE A 86 7.04 -10.96 -12.94
C ILE A 86 6.51 -10.52 -14.31
N ARG A 87 5.58 -11.31 -14.85
CA ARG A 87 4.88 -11.08 -16.12
C ARG A 87 3.40 -11.35 -15.94
N ASN A 88 2.56 -10.93 -16.91
CA ASN A 88 1.12 -11.17 -16.92
C ASN A 88 0.77 -12.63 -16.61
N ARG A 89 1.49 -13.58 -17.20
CA ARG A 89 1.31 -15.02 -16.97
C ARG A 89 1.57 -15.51 -15.54
N ASN A 90 2.24 -14.71 -14.71
CA ASN A 90 2.48 -14.99 -13.30
C ASN A 90 1.35 -14.48 -12.41
N ILE A 91 0.47 -13.62 -12.95
CA ILE A 91 -0.61 -12.96 -12.23
C ILE A 91 -1.96 -13.52 -12.63
N TYR A 92 -2.24 -13.64 -13.92
CA TYR A 92 -3.53 -14.09 -14.41
C TYR A 92 -3.44 -14.93 -15.68
N GLU A 93 -4.52 -15.64 -15.95
CA GLU A 93 -4.77 -16.35 -17.19
C GLU A 93 -6.18 -16.09 -17.69
N ILE A 94 -6.38 -16.18 -19.01
CA ILE A 94 -7.70 -16.06 -19.64
C ILE A 94 -8.28 -17.48 -19.72
N LEU A 95 -9.40 -17.70 -19.03
CA LEU A 95 -10.15 -18.94 -19.15
C LEU A 95 -11.47 -18.69 -19.88
N PRO A 96 -11.97 -19.67 -20.69
CA PRO A 96 -13.14 -19.48 -21.53
C PRO A 96 -14.42 -19.19 -20.77
N ASP A 97 -14.53 -19.54 -19.50
CA ASP A 97 -15.67 -19.27 -18.63
C ASP A 97 -15.28 -19.40 -17.16
N THR A 98 -15.09 -18.28 -16.48
CA THR A 98 -14.88 -18.27 -15.02
C THR A 98 -16.21 -18.09 -14.27
N GLY A 99 -17.28 -17.66 -14.96
CA GLY A 99 -18.62 -17.40 -14.40
C GLY A 99 -18.69 -16.19 -13.47
N VAL A 100 -17.59 -15.73 -12.88
CA VAL A 100 -17.57 -14.66 -11.85
C VAL A 100 -16.55 -13.54 -12.10
N SER A 101 -15.64 -13.73 -13.08
CA SER A 101 -14.58 -12.76 -13.39
C SER A 101 -14.09 -12.90 -14.83
N LEU A 102 -13.45 -11.84 -15.35
CA LEU A 102 -12.86 -11.83 -16.70
C LEU A 102 -11.56 -12.64 -16.78
N LEU A 103 -10.80 -12.74 -15.69
CA LEU A 103 -9.51 -13.38 -15.61
C LEU A 103 -9.47 -14.31 -14.41
N ASN A 104 -8.64 -15.35 -14.48
CA ASN A 104 -8.38 -16.25 -13.36
C ASN A 104 -7.03 -15.93 -12.72
N THR A 105 -6.94 -16.04 -11.38
CA THR A 105 -5.75 -15.70 -10.59
C THR A 105 -5.04 -16.90 -10.00
N HIS A 106 -5.22 -18.11 -10.53
CA HIS A 106 -4.40 -19.26 -10.16
C HIS A 106 -2.89 -19.01 -10.32
N PRO A 107 -2.41 -18.33 -11.39
CA PRO A 107 -0.99 -17.97 -11.49
C PRO A 107 -0.53 -17.08 -10.34
N LEU A 108 -1.32 -16.08 -9.92
CA LEU A 108 -0.99 -15.22 -8.79
C LEU A 108 -0.87 -16.03 -7.49
N HIS A 109 -1.84 -16.92 -7.23
CA HIS A 109 -1.78 -17.80 -6.05
C HIS A 109 -0.48 -18.60 -6.00
N LYS A 110 -0.07 -19.24 -7.11
CA LYS A 110 1.19 -19.98 -7.22
C LYS A 110 2.40 -19.08 -6.99
N THR A 111 2.39 -17.89 -7.59
CA THR A 111 3.47 -16.91 -7.45
C THR A 111 3.62 -16.46 -6.01
N LEU A 112 2.53 -16.06 -5.36
CA LEU A 112 2.53 -15.64 -3.95
C LEU A 112 2.94 -16.79 -3.02
N THR A 113 2.44 -18.01 -3.26
CA THR A 113 2.85 -19.19 -2.48
C THR A 113 4.37 -19.42 -2.59
N SER A 114 4.91 -19.33 -3.80
CA SER A 114 6.37 -19.47 -4.00
C SER A 114 7.14 -18.36 -3.27
N ILE A 115 6.71 -17.11 -3.40
CA ILE A 115 7.36 -15.97 -2.74
C ILE A 115 7.33 -16.15 -1.21
N VAL A 116 6.15 -16.33 -0.61
CA VAL A 116 5.99 -16.43 0.86
C VAL A 116 6.73 -17.65 1.43
N THR A 117 6.75 -18.80 0.72
CA THR A 117 7.45 -19.99 1.16
C THR A 117 8.98 -19.82 1.13
N ASN A 118 9.49 -19.06 0.17
CA ASN A 118 10.94 -18.85 0.01
C ASN A 118 11.49 -17.66 0.79
N MET A 119 10.65 -16.93 1.53
CA MET A 119 11.12 -15.85 2.40
C MET A 119 12.05 -16.39 3.49
N LYS A 120 13.20 -15.74 3.66
CA LYS A 120 14.24 -16.12 4.63
C LYS A 120 13.84 -15.87 6.07
N SER A 121 12.91 -14.96 6.30
CA SER A 121 12.41 -14.59 7.64
C SER A 121 10.88 -14.50 7.64
N GLN A 122 10.28 -14.61 8.82
CA GLN A 122 8.88 -14.26 9.03
C GLN A 122 8.70 -12.74 8.97
N PRO A 123 7.45 -12.23 8.78
CA PRO A 123 7.18 -10.79 8.89
C PRO A 123 7.63 -10.25 10.26
N ILE A 124 8.46 -9.22 10.25
CA ILE A 124 9.07 -8.63 11.45
C ILE A 124 8.62 -7.19 11.72
N ILE A 125 7.98 -6.56 10.73
CA ILE A 125 7.40 -5.23 10.86
C ILE A 125 5.88 -5.38 11.02
N ASP A 126 5.28 -4.61 11.94
CA ASP A 126 3.82 -4.53 12.08
C ASP A 126 3.20 -4.11 10.74
N THR A 127 2.39 -4.98 10.16
CA THR A 127 1.89 -4.78 8.80
C THR A 127 0.39 -5.01 8.73
N LEU A 128 -0.33 -4.02 8.21
CA LEU A 128 -1.78 -4.04 8.07
C LEU A 128 -2.17 -4.06 6.59
N ILE A 129 -3.07 -4.97 6.23
CA ILE A 129 -3.56 -5.17 4.87
C ILE A 129 -5.08 -5.10 4.89
N GLY A 130 -5.66 -4.28 4.01
CA GLY A 130 -7.11 -4.10 3.88
C GLY A 130 -7.70 -4.87 2.71
N ALA A 131 -8.87 -5.48 2.93
CA ALA A 131 -9.68 -6.11 1.90
C ALA A 131 -11.17 -5.87 2.16
N VAL A 132 -11.99 -5.77 1.12
CA VAL A 132 -13.43 -5.57 1.26
C VAL A 132 -14.13 -6.90 1.49
N ASN A 133 -14.85 -7.01 2.60
CA ASN A 133 -15.69 -8.15 2.92
C ASN A 133 -17.02 -8.03 2.17
N LEU A 134 -17.22 -8.87 1.15
CA LEU A 134 -18.42 -8.86 0.29
C LEU A 134 -19.69 -9.30 1.02
N ASN A 135 -19.58 -9.95 2.17
CA ASN A 135 -20.73 -10.38 2.96
C ASN A 135 -21.27 -9.26 3.87
N THR A 136 -20.39 -8.37 4.34
CA THR A 136 -20.75 -7.26 5.25
C THR A 136 -20.76 -5.90 4.56
N GLY A 137 -20.04 -5.74 3.46
CA GLY A 137 -19.82 -4.47 2.77
C GLY A 137 -18.77 -3.58 3.45
N ASN A 138 -18.04 -4.07 4.45
CA ASN A 138 -17.02 -3.31 5.18
C ASN A 138 -15.62 -3.55 4.65
N LEU A 139 -14.72 -2.60 4.88
CA LEU A 139 -13.29 -2.80 4.76
C LEU A 139 -12.80 -3.51 6.03
N ASP A 140 -12.39 -4.76 5.91
CA ASP A 140 -11.73 -5.50 6.98
C ASP A 140 -10.22 -5.25 6.87
N VAL A 141 -9.58 -4.96 8.02
CA VAL A 141 -8.14 -4.77 8.11
C VAL A 141 -7.51 -5.91 8.90
N TYR A 142 -6.51 -6.52 8.33
CA TYR A 142 -5.82 -7.67 8.89
C TYR A 142 -4.37 -7.36 9.19
N THR A 143 -3.90 -7.84 10.34
CA THR A 143 -2.47 -7.86 10.63
C THR A 143 -1.81 -9.01 9.85
N TYR A 144 -0.81 -8.70 9.03
CA TYR A 144 0.01 -9.69 8.33
C TYR A 144 1.24 -9.99 9.19
N ASN A 145 1.27 -11.16 9.84
CA ASN A 145 2.30 -11.49 10.83
C ASN A 145 2.69 -12.99 10.79
N ASP A 146 3.58 -13.38 11.69
CA ASP A 146 4.12 -14.74 11.82
C ASP A 146 3.13 -15.78 12.37
N ASN A 147 2.04 -15.34 13.03
CA ASN A 147 0.98 -16.24 13.52
C ASN A 147 0.11 -16.85 12.41
N HIS A 148 0.20 -16.30 11.19
CA HIS A 148 -0.51 -16.82 10.04
C HIS A 148 0.29 -17.93 9.36
N SER A 149 -0.42 -18.99 8.93
CA SER A 149 0.15 -20.00 8.04
C SER A 149 0.55 -19.39 6.69
N THR A 150 1.40 -20.07 5.92
CA THR A 150 1.72 -19.65 4.55
C THR A 150 0.46 -19.45 3.71
N GLU A 151 -0.50 -20.36 3.82
CA GLU A 151 -1.78 -20.29 3.10
C GLU A 151 -2.60 -19.08 3.54
N ASP A 152 -2.72 -18.79 4.84
CA ASP A 152 -3.42 -17.60 5.33
C ASP A 152 -2.79 -16.31 4.80
N LYS A 153 -1.45 -16.23 4.81
CA LYS A 153 -0.71 -15.09 4.24
C LYS A 153 -1.01 -14.90 2.77
N VAL A 154 -0.98 -15.98 2.00
CA VAL A 154 -1.30 -15.95 0.57
C VAL A 154 -2.74 -15.52 0.33
N LEU A 155 -3.71 -16.09 1.08
CA LEU A 155 -5.11 -15.73 0.94
C LEU A 155 -5.39 -14.26 1.33
N LEU A 156 -4.71 -13.70 2.32
CA LEU A 156 -4.80 -12.27 2.65
C LEU A 156 -4.28 -11.38 1.51
N LEU A 157 -3.12 -11.74 0.93
CA LEU A 157 -2.55 -11.04 -0.23
C LEU A 157 -3.43 -11.17 -1.47
N MET A 158 -4.03 -12.33 -1.71
CA MET A 158 -5.01 -12.55 -2.76
C MET A 158 -6.28 -11.71 -2.54
N SER A 159 -6.77 -11.65 -1.30
CA SER A 159 -8.00 -10.93 -0.94
C SER A 159 -7.88 -9.44 -1.20
N THR A 160 -6.76 -8.84 -0.78
CA THR A 160 -6.52 -7.39 -0.97
C THR A 160 -6.42 -7.00 -2.44
N SER A 161 -6.05 -7.93 -3.34
CA SER A 161 -5.82 -7.69 -4.78
C SER A 161 -6.88 -8.29 -5.71
N ALA A 162 -8.00 -8.76 -5.17
CA ALA A 162 -9.10 -9.37 -5.94
C ALA A 162 -10.01 -8.30 -6.56
N ILE A 163 -9.56 -7.62 -7.60
CA ILE A 163 -10.28 -6.53 -8.29
C ILE A 163 -11.63 -7.05 -8.82
N PRO A 164 -12.79 -6.54 -8.32
CA PRO A 164 -14.10 -7.00 -8.76
C PRO A 164 -14.27 -6.98 -10.28
N ILE A 165 -14.96 -7.96 -10.82
CA ILE A 165 -15.19 -8.19 -12.24
C ILE A 165 -13.91 -8.68 -12.97
N VAL A 166 -12.75 -8.10 -12.68
CA VAL A 166 -11.47 -8.46 -13.34
C VAL A 166 -10.95 -9.78 -12.79
N PHE A 167 -10.88 -9.92 -11.46
CA PHE A 167 -10.38 -11.09 -10.75
C PHE A 167 -11.48 -11.74 -9.91
N PRO A 168 -11.41 -13.06 -9.67
CA PRO A 168 -12.39 -13.75 -8.85
C PRO A 168 -12.27 -13.31 -7.38
N PRO A 169 -13.40 -13.24 -6.64
CA PRO A 169 -13.37 -13.00 -5.21
C PRO A 169 -12.68 -14.15 -4.47
N VAL A 170 -12.04 -13.84 -3.36
CA VAL A 170 -11.26 -14.79 -2.57
C VAL A 170 -12.03 -15.22 -1.33
N LYS A 171 -12.14 -16.53 -1.11
CA LYS A 171 -12.69 -17.06 0.12
C LYS A 171 -11.58 -17.14 1.18
N TYR A 172 -11.76 -16.37 2.27
CA TYR A 172 -10.87 -16.45 3.42
C TYR A 172 -11.71 -16.63 4.69
N LYS A 173 -11.37 -17.66 5.47
CA LYS A 173 -12.19 -18.09 6.61
C LYS A 173 -13.65 -18.34 6.16
N ASN A 174 -14.62 -17.60 6.70
CA ASN A 174 -16.05 -17.78 6.42
C ASN A 174 -16.63 -16.73 5.47
N TYR A 175 -15.81 -15.84 4.92
CA TYR A 175 -16.24 -14.70 4.13
C TYR A 175 -15.62 -14.70 2.73
N MET A 176 -16.26 -13.94 1.83
CA MET A 176 -15.76 -13.66 0.50
C MET A 176 -15.17 -12.25 0.48
N TYR A 177 -14.01 -12.10 -0.13
CA TYR A 177 -13.29 -10.84 -0.19
C TYR A 177 -13.04 -10.36 -1.61
N ALA A 178 -13.05 -9.05 -1.77
CA ALA A 178 -12.62 -8.34 -2.95
C ALA A 178 -11.53 -7.31 -2.58
N ASP A 179 -10.91 -6.73 -3.61
CA ASP A 179 -9.89 -5.70 -3.48
C ASP A 179 -10.32 -4.57 -2.55
N GLY A 180 -9.46 -4.20 -1.62
CA GLY A 180 -9.70 -3.11 -0.68
C GLY A 180 -9.95 -1.77 -1.37
N GLY A 181 -9.35 -1.55 -2.55
CA GLY A 181 -9.55 -0.36 -3.38
C GLY A 181 -10.99 -0.13 -3.85
N THR A 182 -11.87 -1.12 -3.68
CA THR A 182 -13.32 -0.97 -3.89
C THR A 182 -13.95 0.03 -2.91
N LEU A 183 -13.44 0.14 -1.68
CA LEU A 183 -13.92 1.09 -0.66
C LEU A 183 -12.89 2.15 -0.29
N SER A 184 -11.64 1.78 -0.14
CA SER A 184 -10.55 2.70 0.20
C SER A 184 -9.27 2.24 -0.46
N ASN A 185 -8.51 3.17 -1.01
CA ASN A 185 -7.22 2.85 -1.63
C ASN A 185 -6.03 3.05 -0.69
N GLU A 186 -6.28 3.46 0.52
CA GLU A 186 -5.29 3.73 1.56
C GLU A 186 -5.77 3.28 2.95
N LEU A 187 -4.80 3.02 3.83
CA LEU A 187 -5.00 2.74 5.25
C LEU A 187 -4.21 3.78 6.07
N LEU A 188 -4.63 5.06 6.00
CA LEU A 188 -3.93 6.13 6.70
C LEU A 188 -4.28 6.17 8.19
N ASP A 189 -5.55 5.98 8.55
CA ASP A 189 -6.11 6.20 9.90
C ASP A 189 -6.45 4.91 10.65
N VAL A 190 -5.78 3.80 10.37
CA VAL A 190 -6.24 2.48 10.86
C VAL A 190 -5.98 2.28 12.36
N VAL A 191 -5.07 3.02 12.95
CA VAL A 191 -4.74 2.88 14.37
C VAL A 191 -4.62 4.24 15.02
N HIS A 192 -5.61 4.62 15.80
CA HIS A 192 -5.51 5.73 16.74
C HIS A 192 -4.53 5.32 17.85
N SER A 193 -3.27 5.76 17.74
CA SER A 193 -2.35 5.76 18.87
C SER A 193 -2.43 7.12 19.57
N SER A 194 -2.08 7.16 20.85
CA SER A 194 -1.90 8.41 21.59
C SER A 194 -0.65 9.18 21.13
N ASP A 195 0.14 8.58 20.24
CA ASP A 195 1.42 9.09 19.75
C ASP A 195 1.22 9.89 18.47
N TYR A 196 2.12 10.83 18.21
CA TYR A 196 2.13 11.58 16.97
C TYR A 196 2.45 10.64 15.80
N LEU A 197 1.68 10.74 14.70
CA LEU A 197 1.76 9.83 13.57
C LEU A 197 2.39 10.51 12.35
N ASN A 198 3.54 10.04 11.91
CA ASN A 198 4.16 10.44 10.65
C ASN A 198 3.88 9.38 9.59
N ILE A 199 3.21 9.75 8.51
CA ILE A 199 2.88 8.85 7.42
C ILE A 199 3.66 9.22 6.18
N THR A 200 4.46 8.28 5.68
CA THR A 200 4.96 8.28 4.31
C THR A 200 3.93 7.53 3.46
N TYR A 201 3.12 8.25 2.68
CA TYR A 201 2.12 7.66 1.81
C TYR A 201 2.60 7.67 0.37
N ILE A 202 2.69 6.49 -0.23
CA ILE A 202 3.15 6.29 -1.61
C ILE A 202 1.98 5.81 -2.46
N THR A 203 1.78 6.47 -3.59
CA THR A 203 0.80 6.09 -4.61
C THR A 203 1.37 6.28 -6.00
N PRO A 204 0.99 5.45 -6.99
CA PRO A 204 1.56 5.54 -8.32
C PRO A 204 1.10 6.76 -9.12
N TYR A 205 0.06 7.49 -8.69
CA TYR A 205 -0.49 8.62 -9.46
C TYR A 205 -1.01 9.73 -8.55
N GLU A 206 -1.09 10.92 -9.14
CA GLU A 206 -1.67 12.09 -8.50
C GLU A 206 -3.17 11.87 -8.26
N LEU A 207 -3.62 12.22 -7.04
CA LEU A 207 -5.04 12.24 -6.71
C LEU A 207 -5.65 13.48 -7.37
N MET A 208 -6.69 13.35 -8.17
CA MET A 208 -7.41 14.41 -8.86
C MET A 208 -6.90 14.76 -10.28
N ASP A 209 -6.12 13.92 -10.91
CA ASP A 209 -5.71 14.17 -12.28
C ASP A 209 -6.82 13.83 -13.31
N GLU A 210 -6.97 14.70 -14.31
CA GLU A 210 -7.84 14.42 -15.45
C GLU A 210 -7.19 13.32 -16.31
N ASN A 211 -7.81 12.16 -16.35
CA ASN A 211 -7.34 11.05 -17.17
C ASN A 211 -7.96 11.09 -18.57
N ASP A 212 -7.14 11.33 -19.56
CA ASP A 212 -7.52 11.35 -20.99
C ASP A 212 -7.39 9.97 -21.65
N SER A 213 -7.59 8.88 -20.90
CA SER A 213 -7.50 7.52 -21.44
C SER A 213 -8.74 7.16 -22.25
N SER A 214 -8.54 6.62 -23.46
CA SER A 214 -9.62 6.01 -24.24
C SER A 214 -10.18 4.78 -23.54
N ILE A 215 -11.49 4.54 -23.69
CA ILE A 215 -12.16 3.35 -23.15
C ILE A 215 -12.49 2.44 -24.33
N ASP A 216 -11.62 1.48 -24.60
CA ASP A 216 -11.71 0.62 -25.78
C ASP A 216 -12.12 -0.82 -25.42
N SER A 217 -12.23 -1.14 -24.14
CA SER A 217 -12.60 -2.47 -23.64
C SER A 217 -13.45 -2.41 -22.37
N ILE A 218 -14.17 -3.53 -22.07
CA ILE A 218 -14.86 -3.71 -20.77
C ILE A 218 -13.89 -3.52 -19.61
N LYS A 219 -12.66 -4.02 -19.75
CA LYS A 219 -11.59 -3.88 -18.77
C LYS A 219 -11.28 -2.39 -18.52
N ASP A 220 -11.12 -1.58 -19.57
CA ASP A 220 -10.82 -0.15 -19.43
C ASP A 220 -11.99 0.59 -18.77
N MET A 221 -13.23 0.25 -19.12
CA MET A 221 -14.42 0.78 -18.47
C MET A 221 -14.45 0.46 -16.97
N VAL A 222 -14.20 -0.79 -16.59
CA VAL A 222 -14.16 -1.22 -15.18
C VAL A 222 -13.08 -0.47 -14.44
N MET A 223 -11.86 -0.42 -14.98
CA MET A 223 -10.73 0.26 -14.34
C MET A 223 -11.01 1.76 -14.18
N ARG A 224 -11.57 2.40 -15.22
CA ARG A 224 -11.95 3.83 -15.13
C ARG A 224 -13.04 4.08 -14.09
N THR A 225 -14.00 3.18 -13.97
CA THR A 225 -15.04 3.27 -12.95
C THR A 225 -14.44 3.20 -11.53
N PHE A 226 -13.50 2.31 -11.30
CA PHE A 226 -12.76 2.23 -10.02
C PHE A 226 -11.99 3.52 -9.72
N GLU A 227 -11.27 4.08 -10.69
CA GLU A 227 -10.56 5.35 -10.54
C GLU A 227 -11.52 6.49 -10.16
N ILE A 228 -12.69 6.58 -10.82
CA ILE A 228 -13.70 7.60 -10.53
C ILE A 228 -14.23 7.44 -9.10
N VAL A 229 -14.62 6.23 -8.70
CA VAL A 229 -15.12 5.96 -7.34
C VAL A 229 -14.07 6.34 -6.30
N LYS A 230 -12.83 5.89 -6.50
CA LYS A 230 -11.71 6.21 -5.64
C LYS A 230 -11.49 7.72 -5.49
N ASN A 231 -11.44 8.46 -6.60
CA ASN A 231 -11.14 9.88 -6.58
C ASN A 231 -12.27 10.74 -5.97
N ASN A 232 -13.53 10.34 -6.11
CA ASN A 232 -14.67 11.13 -5.66
C ASN A 232 -15.15 10.78 -4.24
N TYR A 233 -15.09 9.50 -3.85
CA TYR A 233 -15.65 9.07 -2.57
C TYR A 233 -14.63 8.87 -1.47
N ASN A 234 -13.38 8.61 -1.81
CA ASN A 234 -12.32 8.23 -0.87
C ASN A 234 -11.05 9.06 -1.02
N ASN A 235 -11.18 10.33 -1.44
CA ASN A 235 -10.02 11.21 -1.48
C ASN A 235 -9.58 11.51 -0.03
N PRO A 236 -8.43 10.99 0.42
CA PRO A 236 -7.95 11.20 1.79
C PRO A 236 -7.75 12.69 2.11
N PHE A 237 -7.46 13.52 1.09
CA PHE A 237 -7.21 14.95 1.25
C PHE A 237 -8.48 15.77 1.51
N THR A 238 -9.69 15.28 1.20
CA THR A 238 -10.93 15.93 1.64
C THR A 238 -11.08 15.89 3.16
N ARG A 239 -10.43 14.92 3.80
CA ARG A 239 -10.37 14.79 5.27
C ARG A 239 -9.17 15.51 5.89
N LEU A 240 -8.08 15.72 5.13
CA LEU A 240 -6.83 16.32 5.60
C LEU A 240 -6.77 17.84 5.43
N ASN A 241 -7.63 18.44 4.59
CA ASN A 241 -7.62 19.88 4.27
C ASN A 241 -8.39 20.77 5.28
N HIS A 242 -8.64 20.32 6.50
CA HIS A 242 -9.20 21.19 7.53
C HIS A 242 -8.07 21.91 8.27
N GLU A 243 -8.22 23.25 8.46
CA GLU A 243 -7.38 24.00 9.39
C GLU A 243 -7.46 23.30 10.75
N CYS A 244 -6.34 22.86 11.23
CA CYS A 244 -6.23 22.03 12.41
C CYS A 244 -5.41 22.77 13.48
N ASP A 245 -6.07 23.15 14.56
CA ASP A 245 -5.41 23.85 15.68
C ASP A 245 -4.44 22.92 16.44
N LYS A 246 -4.64 21.61 16.37
CA LYS A 246 -3.82 20.60 17.06
C LYS A 246 -3.70 19.33 16.22
N PRO A 247 -2.76 19.29 15.26
CA PRO A 247 -2.54 18.10 14.48
C PRO A 247 -2.00 16.97 15.36
N TYR A 248 -2.52 15.74 15.11
CA TYR A 248 -2.01 14.52 15.73
C TYR A 248 -0.98 13.79 14.85
N GLY A 249 -0.64 14.37 13.69
CA GLY A 249 0.34 13.78 12.80
C GLY A 249 0.57 14.59 11.51
N GLU A 250 1.45 14.05 10.67
CA GLU A 250 1.78 14.57 9.33
C GLU A 250 1.72 13.44 8.29
N VAL A 251 1.20 13.74 7.10
CA VAL A 251 1.30 12.86 5.93
C VAL A 251 2.18 13.50 4.88
N THR A 252 3.26 12.85 4.52
CA THR A 252 4.01 13.17 3.30
C THR A 252 3.55 12.24 2.19
N TYR A 253 2.90 12.80 1.21
CA TYR A 253 2.30 12.13 0.07
C TYR A 253 3.25 12.14 -1.11
N TYR A 254 3.68 10.97 -1.57
CA TYR A 254 4.57 10.78 -2.70
C TYR A 254 3.84 10.15 -3.89
N TYR A 255 4.06 10.69 -5.09
CA TYR A 255 3.36 10.27 -6.30
C TYR A 255 4.18 10.58 -7.56
N VAL A 256 3.73 10.09 -8.72
CA VAL A 256 4.19 10.55 -10.03
C VAL A 256 3.06 11.25 -10.78
N ASP A 257 3.40 12.14 -11.71
CA ASP A 257 2.46 12.75 -12.63
C ASP A 257 1.83 11.65 -13.51
N SER A 258 0.51 11.69 -13.72
CA SER A 258 -0.22 10.70 -14.53
C SER A 258 0.33 10.61 -15.95
N LYS A 259 0.84 11.74 -16.50
CA LYS A 259 1.48 11.78 -17.82
C LYS A 259 2.72 10.89 -17.91
N ALA A 260 3.41 10.67 -16.80
CA ALA A 260 4.56 9.76 -16.77
C ALA A 260 4.14 8.29 -16.93
N LEU A 261 2.87 7.97 -16.66
CA LEU A 261 2.28 6.64 -16.82
C LEU A 261 1.51 6.47 -18.13
N SER A 262 1.47 7.49 -18.99
CA SER A 262 0.80 7.43 -20.27
C SER A 262 1.36 6.27 -21.12
N GLY A 263 0.47 5.44 -21.65
CA GLY A 263 0.81 4.24 -22.43
C GLY A 263 1.06 2.98 -21.58
N PHE A 264 1.05 3.06 -20.25
CA PHE A 264 1.09 1.90 -19.37
C PHE A 264 -0.32 1.54 -18.87
N SER A 265 -0.52 0.27 -18.52
CA SER A 265 -1.78 -0.24 -17.98
C SER A 265 -1.55 -0.89 -16.61
N MET A 266 -2.46 -0.64 -15.65
CA MET A 266 -2.46 -1.26 -14.33
C MET A 266 -2.57 -2.80 -14.37
N LEU A 267 -3.02 -3.36 -15.48
CA LEU A 267 -3.12 -4.81 -15.68
C LEU A 267 -2.03 -5.36 -16.61
N ASN A 268 -1.00 -4.57 -16.92
CA ASN A 268 0.15 -5.04 -17.69
C ASN A 268 1.40 -5.16 -16.79
N PHE A 269 1.67 -6.35 -16.31
CA PHE A 269 2.79 -6.67 -15.40
C PHE A 269 4.10 -6.95 -16.14
N ASP A 270 4.14 -6.81 -17.47
CA ASP A 270 5.36 -7.07 -18.25
C ASP A 270 6.39 -5.93 -18.18
N ASN A 271 5.98 -4.76 -17.68
CA ASN A 271 6.74 -3.51 -17.70
C ASN A 271 7.37 -3.13 -16.34
N GLY A 272 7.60 -4.09 -15.45
CA GLY A 272 8.10 -3.83 -14.09
C GLY A 272 9.32 -2.89 -14.02
N PRO A 273 10.44 -3.13 -14.76
CA PRO A 273 11.61 -2.28 -14.74
C PRO A 273 11.36 -0.83 -15.17
N ASP A 274 10.54 -0.63 -16.21
CA ASP A 274 10.20 0.70 -16.70
C ASP A 274 9.39 1.48 -15.66
N LEU A 275 8.41 0.81 -15.04
CA LEU A 275 7.56 1.37 -14.00
C LEU A 275 8.36 1.75 -12.74
N ILE A 276 9.34 0.93 -12.32
CA ILE A 276 10.27 1.27 -11.24
C ILE A 276 11.06 2.53 -11.60
N SER A 277 11.59 2.56 -12.82
CA SER A 277 12.37 3.72 -13.32
C SER A 277 11.52 5.00 -13.34
N ILE A 278 10.25 4.90 -13.73
CA ILE A 278 9.31 6.02 -13.72
C ILE A 278 9.12 6.53 -12.27
N GLY A 279 8.83 5.64 -11.31
CA GLY A 279 8.67 5.99 -9.91
C GLY A 279 9.90 6.71 -9.34
N TYR A 280 11.08 6.17 -9.61
CA TYR A 280 12.34 6.73 -9.15
C TYR A 280 12.66 8.12 -9.73
N ASN A 281 12.46 8.31 -11.04
CA ASN A 281 12.89 9.52 -11.75
C ASN A 281 11.85 10.66 -11.74
N ASN A 282 10.55 10.35 -11.54
CA ASN A 282 9.47 11.33 -11.67
C ASN A 282 8.73 11.58 -10.35
N MET A 283 9.28 11.14 -9.23
CA MET A 283 8.68 11.32 -7.90
C MET A 283 8.43 12.80 -7.59
N LYS A 284 7.20 13.10 -7.15
CA LYS A 284 6.78 14.37 -6.56
C LYS A 284 6.27 14.11 -5.14
N TYR A 285 6.12 15.16 -4.33
CA TYR A 285 5.51 15.04 -3.01
C TYR A 285 4.81 16.30 -2.55
N ASN A 286 3.85 16.12 -1.67
CA ASN A 286 3.16 17.17 -0.90
C ASN A 286 3.06 16.75 0.57
N LYS A 287 2.87 17.72 1.48
CA LYS A 287 2.72 17.49 2.92
C LYS A 287 1.39 18.01 3.43
N TYR A 288 0.79 17.26 4.35
CA TYR A 288 -0.50 17.58 4.95
C TYR A 288 -0.48 17.26 6.45
N SER A 289 -1.23 18.02 7.23
CA SER A 289 -1.44 17.71 8.65
C SER A 289 -2.61 16.76 8.85
N LEU A 290 -2.46 15.84 9.80
CA LEU A 290 -3.54 14.96 10.27
C LEU A 290 -4.30 15.66 11.41
N CYS A 291 -5.60 15.79 11.28
CA CYS A 291 -6.48 16.49 12.20
C CYS A 291 -7.53 15.60 12.84
#